data_7668ac7d9988d2dc9e50c627f741eccf
#
_entry.id   7668ac7d9988d2dc9e50c627f741eccf
#
_cell.length_a   1.000
_cell.length_b   1.000
_cell.length_c   1.000
_cell.angle_alpha   90.00
_cell.angle_beta   90.00
_cell.angle_gamma   90.00
#
_symmetry.space_group_name_H-M   'P 1'
#
loop_
_entity.id
_entity.type
_entity.pdbx_description
1 polymer ?
#
loop_
_entity_poly.entity_id
_entity_poly.type
_entity_poly.pdbx_seq_one_letter_code
_entity_poly.pdbx_strand_id
1 'polypeptide(L)'
;MFSIFSCGATAPKNVVLGQARQSFLYLEKKVVLEQCGDHRCLKQELNSMASGFVIKATPDGSYGITAAHVCDTSLPQTSTPIKHVSTYTVTSLMGDEYKAVVLASDIKNDICLIYIKGLINIPVIKISNTEPKPGDTVYNIGAPRGIYQPNMVPMFEGVYNGKASLYAFYSLPANPGSSGSMILNEKGELVGVLHSVYVKFPQVVLSARYDVIHEFIRKNIIKYETYKSVMSVLELKDVFAAHKL
;
A
#
# COMPACT_ATOMS: atom_id res chain seq x y z
N MET A 1 22.11 0.63 -46.21
CA MET A 1 22.13 0.64 -44.73
C MET A 1 20.75 1.17 -44.27
N PHE A 2 19.78 0.28 -44.09
CA PHE A 2 18.42 0.67 -43.70
C PHE A 2 18.35 0.73 -42.18
N SER A 3 18.24 1.92 -41.58
CA SER A 3 17.89 2.11 -40.17
C SER A 3 16.46 1.77 -39.97
N ILE A 4 16.17 0.64 -39.35
CA ILE A 4 14.83 0.29 -38.85
C ILE A 4 14.59 1.14 -37.60
N PHE A 5 13.90 2.27 -37.74
CA PHE A 5 13.30 2.96 -36.62
C PHE A 5 12.18 2.06 -36.07
N SER A 6 12.46 1.32 -35.01
CA SER A 6 11.43 0.68 -34.20
C SER A 6 10.62 1.78 -33.52
N CYS A 7 9.49 2.11 -34.08
CA CYS A 7 8.49 2.94 -33.44
C CYS A 7 7.87 2.08 -32.32
N GLY A 8 8.38 2.20 -31.11
CA GLY A 8 7.82 1.54 -29.94
C GLY A 8 6.41 2.10 -29.66
N ALA A 9 5.38 1.45 -30.20
CA ALA A 9 4.00 1.79 -29.91
C ALA A 9 3.79 1.64 -28.39
N THR A 10 3.46 2.73 -27.70
CA THR A 10 3.03 2.69 -26.30
C THR A 10 1.72 1.89 -26.23
N ALA A 11 1.64 0.96 -25.24
CA ALA A 11 0.43 0.17 -25.05
C ALA A 11 -0.79 1.10 -24.81
N PRO A 12 -1.98 0.76 -25.32
CA PRO A 12 -3.18 1.54 -25.08
C PRO A 12 -3.45 1.73 -23.58
N LYS A 13 -3.93 2.91 -23.20
CA LYS A 13 -4.21 3.31 -21.79
C LYS A 13 -5.05 2.27 -21.03
N ASN A 14 -6.11 1.76 -21.64
CA ASN A 14 -6.97 0.74 -21.03
C ASN A 14 -6.23 -0.58 -20.72
N VAL A 15 -5.25 -0.96 -21.51
CA VAL A 15 -4.42 -2.15 -21.26
C VAL A 15 -3.49 -1.93 -20.08
N VAL A 16 -2.82 -0.78 -20.05
CA VAL A 16 -1.87 -0.43 -18.98
C VAL A 16 -2.58 -0.32 -17.63
N LEU A 17 -3.70 0.40 -17.58
CA LEU A 17 -4.48 0.56 -16.34
C LEU A 17 -5.17 -0.75 -15.93
N GLY A 18 -5.58 -1.58 -16.89
CA GLY A 18 -6.10 -2.92 -16.64
C GLY A 18 -5.07 -3.84 -15.99
N GLN A 19 -3.80 -3.75 -16.40
CA GLN A 19 -2.70 -4.47 -15.76
C GLN A 19 -2.39 -3.92 -14.35
N ALA A 20 -2.30 -2.59 -14.21
CA ALA A 20 -2.05 -1.95 -12.91
C ALA A 20 -3.14 -2.31 -11.88
N ARG A 21 -4.39 -2.44 -12.30
CA ARG A 21 -5.52 -2.84 -11.47
C ARG A 21 -5.32 -4.20 -10.81
N GLN A 22 -4.60 -5.13 -11.43
CA GLN A 22 -4.32 -6.45 -10.87
C GLN A 22 -3.40 -6.41 -9.65
N SER A 23 -2.69 -5.30 -9.44
CA SER A 23 -1.86 -5.07 -8.25
C SER A 23 -2.66 -4.58 -7.05
N PHE A 24 -3.95 -4.29 -7.21
CA PHE A 24 -4.82 -3.78 -6.17
C PHE A 24 -4.98 -4.78 -5.02
N LEU A 25 -5.03 -4.24 -3.80
CA LEU A 25 -5.24 -4.95 -2.55
C LEU A 25 -6.40 -4.30 -1.78
N TYR A 26 -7.40 -5.08 -1.41
CA TYR A 26 -8.38 -4.68 -0.42
C TYR A 26 -7.86 -5.07 0.96
N LEU A 27 -7.78 -4.11 1.89
CA LEU A 27 -7.27 -4.33 3.23
C LEU A 27 -8.40 -4.25 4.26
N GLU A 28 -8.40 -5.20 5.19
CA GLU A 28 -9.22 -5.18 6.39
C GLU A 28 -8.31 -5.25 7.62
N LYS A 29 -8.48 -4.30 8.52
CA LYS A 29 -7.82 -4.29 9.82
C LYS A 29 -8.85 -4.60 10.89
N LYS A 30 -8.60 -5.66 11.66
CA LYS A 30 -9.37 -6.01 12.85
C LYS A 30 -8.51 -5.72 14.08
N VAL A 31 -9.02 -4.92 15.00
CA VAL A 31 -8.41 -4.64 16.30
C VAL A 31 -9.28 -5.22 17.38
N VAL A 32 -8.73 -6.11 18.18
CA VAL A 32 -9.38 -6.63 19.39
C VAL A 32 -8.78 -5.90 20.58
N LEU A 33 -9.61 -5.15 21.29
CA LEU A 33 -9.28 -4.45 22.52
C LEU A 33 -9.75 -5.29 23.70
N GLU A 34 -8.92 -5.46 24.72
CA GLU A 34 -9.28 -6.12 25.97
C GLU A 34 -8.90 -5.22 27.15
N GLN A 35 -9.90 -4.83 27.90
CA GLN A 35 -9.77 -4.04 29.11
C GLN A 35 -10.27 -4.86 30.30
N CYS A 36 -9.40 -5.15 31.26
CA CYS A 36 -9.71 -5.93 32.44
C CYS A 36 -9.80 -5.03 33.68
N GLY A 37 -10.93 -5.11 34.40
CA GLY A 37 -11.08 -4.60 35.76
C GLY A 37 -10.94 -5.74 36.77
N ASP A 38 -11.26 -5.46 38.06
CA ASP A 38 -11.04 -6.39 39.17
C ASP A 38 -11.81 -7.72 39.07
N HIS A 39 -12.92 -7.76 38.34
CA HIS A 39 -13.79 -8.95 38.29
C HIS A 39 -14.14 -9.43 36.87
N ARG A 40 -13.85 -8.66 35.82
CA ARG A 40 -14.17 -9.04 34.43
C ARG A 40 -13.33 -8.31 33.41
N CYS A 41 -13.12 -8.96 32.27
CA CYS A 41 -12.55 -8.34 31.09
C CYS A 41 -13.67 -8.03 30.07
N LEU A 42 -13.62 -6.81 29.53
CA LEU A 42 -14.44 -6.41 28.38
C LEU A 42 -13.62 -6.53 27.12
N LYS A 43 -14.21 -7.15 26.09
CA LYS A 43 -13.62 -7.24 24.76
C LYS A 43 -14.43 -6.42 23.79
N GLN A 44 -13.75 -5.63 22.95
CA GLN A 44 -14.33 -4.87 21.87
C GLN A 44 -13.57 -5.16 20.59
N GLU A 45 -14.30 -5.36 19.49
CA GLU A 45 -13.73 -5.52 18.15
C GLU A 45 -14.01 -4.27 17.32
N LEU A 46 -12.96 -3.74 16.71
CA LEU A 46 -13.03 -2.63 15.78
C LEU A 46 -12.52 -3.11 14.41
N ASN A 47 -13.34 -2.89 13.39
CA ASN A 47 -13.00 -3.23 12.01
C ASN A 47 -12.87 -1.95 11.18
N SER A 48 -11.87 -1.89 10.34
CA SER A 48 -11.69 -0.83 9.36
C SER A 48 -11.22 -1.40 8.03
N MET A 49 -11.54 -0.70 6.96
CA MET A 49 -11.18 -1.07 5.60
C MET A 49 -10.29 0.00 4.96
N ALA A 50 -9.46 -0.44 4.03
CA ALA A 50 -8.56 0.42 3.29
C ALA A 50 -8.22 -0.20 1.92
N SER A 51 -7.47 0.53 1.15
CA SER A 51 -6.88 0.11 -0.13
C SER A 51 -5.37 -0.02 -0.01
N GLY A 52 -4.78 -0.78 -0.92
CA GLY A 52 -3.34 -0.88 -1.09
C GLY A 52 -3.00 -1.42 -2.46
N PHE A 53 -1.73 -1.66 -2.69
CA PHE A 53 -1.25 -2.22 -3.95
C PHE A 53 0.12 -2.87 -3.79
N VAL A 54 0.43 -3.81 -4.68
CA VAL A 54 1.73 -4.50 -4.70
C VAL A 54 2.77 -3.65 -5.40
N ILE A 55 3.92 -3.43 -4.72
CA ILE A 55 5.05 -2.65 -5.24
C ILE A 55 6.26 -3.52 -5.59
N LYS A 56 6.37 -4.70 -5.00
CA LYS A 56 7.42 -5.67 -5.32
C LYS A 56 6.96 -7.10 -5.00
N ALA A 57 7.17 -8.02 -5.92
CA ALA A 57 6.95 -9.45 -5.72
C ALA A 57 8.27 -10.16 -5.38
N THR A 58 8.19 -11.23 -4.59
CA THR A 58 9.27 -12.14 -4.25
C THR A 58 8.80 -13.59 -4.42
N PRO A 59 9.69 -14.59 -4.40
CA PRO A 59 9.28 -16.00 -4.57
C PRO A 59 8.33 -16.52 -3.47
N ASP A 60 8.35 -15.91 -2.27
CA ASP A 60 7.60 -16.35 -1.08
C ASP A 60 6.47 -15.39 -0.67
N GLY A 61 6.27 -14.27 -1.38
CA GLY A 61 5.24 -13.29 -1.11
C GLY A 61 5.44 -11.96 -1.82
N SER A 62 4.76 -10.93 -1.36
CA SER A 62 4.84 -9.59 -1.97
C SER A 62 4.92 -8.48 -0.94
N TYR A 63 5.58 -7.38 -1.31
CA TYR A 63 5.55 -6.12 -0.58
C TYR A 63 4.41 -5.27 -1.11
N GLY A 64 3.56 -4.79 -0.20
CA GLY A 64 2.45 -3.90 -0.49
C GLY A 64 2.62 -2.53 0.16
N ILE A 65 2.01 -1.52 -0.41
CA ILE A 65 1.92 -0.17 0.13
C ILE A 65 0.47 0.12 0.50
N THR A 66 0.29 0.79 1.62
CA THR A 66 -0.98 1.38 2.08
C THR A 66 -0.72 2.67 2.87
N ALA A 67 -1.75 3.30 3.44
CA ALA A 67 -1.59 4.48 4.29
C ALA A 67 -1.11 4.08 5.71
N ALA A 68 -0.32 4.96 6.36
CA ALA A 68 0.24 4.65 7.68
C ALA A 68 -0.82 4.62 8.79
N HIS A 69 -1.85 5.45 8.73
CA HIS A 69 -2.94 5.42 9.71
C HIS A 69 -3.72 4.08 9.70
N VAL A 70 -3.70 3.34 8.59
CA VAL A 70 -4.23 1.96 8.52
C VAL A 70 -3.34 1.01 9.33
N CYS A 71 -2.02 1.19 9.26
CA CYS A 71 -1.02 0.37 9.97
C CYS A 71 -0.85 0.76 11.43
N ASP A 72 -1.28 1.97 11.81
CA ASP A 72 -1.10 2.49 13.16
C ASP A 72 -1.89 1.65 14.17
N THR A 73 -1.20 1.20 15.20
CA THR A 73 -1.76 0.42 16.31
C THR A 73 -1.72 1.19 17.63
N SER A 74 -1.35 2.48 17.59
CA SER A 74 -1.33 3.31 18.79
C SER A 74 -2.73 3.44 19.37
N LEU A 75 -2.83 3.24 20.69
CA LEU A 75 -4.05 3.45 21.45
C LEU A 75 -3.96 4.78 22.21
N PRO A 76 -5.08 5.44 22.45
CA PRO A 76 -5.13 6.56 23.37
C PRO A 76 -4.58 6.15 24.75
N GLN A 77 -3.80 7.02 25.38
CA GLN A 77 -3.38 6.79 26.76
C GLN A 77 -4.62 6.85 27.66
N THR A 78 -4.89 5.75 28.36
CA THR A 78 -5.97 5.62 29.33
C THR A 78 -5.42 5.29 30.71
N SER A 79 -6.15 5.63 31.76
CA SER A 79 -5.78 5.31 33.15
C SER A 79 -5.73 3.80 33.42
N THR A 80 -6.44 2.99 32.64
CA THR A 80 -6.45 1.52 32.73
C THR A 80 -5.73 0.91 31.55
N PRO A 81 -4.78 -0.02 31.74
CA PRO A 81 -4.07 -0.68 30.65
C PRO A 81 -5.06 -1.41 29.73
N ILE A 82 -4.98 -1.13 28.44
CA ILE A 82 -5.74 -1.83 27.41
C ILE A 82 -4.77 -2.71 26.63
N LYS A 83 -5.02 -4.01 26.61
CA LYS A 83 -4.36 -4.92 25.69
C LYS A 83 -5.02 -4.84 24.34
N HIS A 84 -4.24 -4.84 23.25
CA HIS A 84 -4.80 -4.90 21.92
C HIS A 84 -4.01 -5.85 21.02
N VAL A 85 -4.72 -6.43 20.08
CA VAL A 85 -4.14 -7.22 18.99
C VAL A 85 -4.73 -6.72 17.69
N SER A 86 -3.85 -6.36 16.76
CA SER A 86 -4.25 -5.94 15.41
C SER A 86 -3.91 -7.04 14.41
N THR A 87 -4.85 -7.41 13.56
CA THR A 87 -4.65 -8.33 12.45
C THR A 87 -5.01 -7.66 11.15
N TYR A 88 -4.21 -7.95 10.11
CA TYR A 88 -4.41 -7.41 8.77
C TYR A 88 -4.71 -8.55 7.81
N THR A 89 -5.88 -8.50 7.19
CA THR A 89 -6.26 -9.37 6.08
C THR A 89 -6.19 -8.57 4.79
N VAL A 90 -5.63 -9.16 3.77
CA VAL A 90 -5.49 -8.56 2.44
C VAL A 90 -6.19 -9.47 1.45
N THR A 91 -7.10 -8.91 0.66
CA THR A 91 -7.76 -9.63 -0.41
C THR A 91 -7.27 -9.12 -1.76
N SER A 92 -6.80 -10.02 -2.62
CA SER A 92 -6.37 -9.69 -3.99
C SER A 92 -7.54 -9.26 -4.87
N LEU A 93 -7.28 -8.66 -6.04
CA LEU A 93 -8.35 -8.36 -6.98
C LEU A 93 -9.17 -9.62 -7.37
N MET A 94 -8.56 -10.79 -7.35
CA MET A 94 -9.23 -12.07 -7.68
C MET A 94 -10.12 -12.61 -6.57
N GLY A 95 -10.00 -12.09 -5.35
CA GLY A 95 -10.77 -12.53 -4.18
C GLY A 95 -10.00 -13.45 -3.23
N ASP A 96 -8.72 -13.73 -3.50
CA ASP A 96 -7.91 -14.57 -2.61
C ASP A 96 -7.48 -13.77 -1.37
N GLU A 97 -7.63 -14.38 -0.20
CA GLU A 97 -7.32 -13.76 1.09
C GLU A 97 -5.95 -14.20 1.63
N TYR A 98 -5.22 -13.25 2.18
CA TYR A 98 -3.90 -13.43 2.79
C TYR A 98 -3.78 -12.68 4.11
N LYS A 99 -2.83 -13.09 4.95
CA LYS A 99 -2.42 -12.31 6.12
C LYS A 99 -1.26 -11.40 5.76
N ALA A 100 -1.30 -10.18 6.25
CA ALA A 100 -0.22 -9.22 6.08
C ALA A 100 0.42 -8.87 7.42
N VAL A 101 1.71 -8.51 7.36
CA VAL A 101 2.46 -7.96 8.49
C VAL A 101 2.98 -6.58 8.13
N VAL A 102 2.93 -5.66 9.07
CA VAL A 102 3.47 -4.31 8.92
C VAL A 102 5.00 -4.39 9.08
N LEU A 103 5.72 -3.88 8.11
CA LEU A 103 7.18 -3.83 8.11
C LEU A 103 7.72 -2.45 8.50
N ALA A 104 7.17 -1.40 7.91
CA ALA A 104 7.57 -0.03 8.16
C ALA A 104 6.37 0.91 8.04
N SER A 105 6.36 1.96 8.86
CA SER A 105 5.34 2.99 8.84
C SER A 105 5.99 4.37 9.01
N ASP A 106 5.58 5.32 8.19
CA ASP A 106 5.91 6.74 8.31
C ASP A 106 4.62 7.51 8.57
N ILE A 107 4.31 7.71 9.84
CA ILE A 107 3.07 8.39 10.28
C ILE A 107 3.02 9.84 9.80
N LYS A 108 4.18 10.51 9.71
CA LYS A 108 4.24 11.92 9.29
C LYS A 108 3.81 12.10 7.83
N ASN A 109 4.22 11.19 6.98
CA ASN A 109 3.93 11.21 5.54
C ASN A 109 2.77 10.27 5.15
N ASP A 110 2.21 9.58 6.14
CA ASP A 110 1.08 8.67 6.02
C ASP A 110 1.27 7.57 4.96
N ILE A 111 2.41 6.89 4.99
CA ILE A 111 2.76 5.78 4.10
C ILE A 111 3.23 4.56 4.90
N CYS A 112 2.78 3.38 4.54
CA CYS A 112 3.08 2.12 5.22
C CYS A 112 3.49 1.03 4.22
N LEU A 113 4.53 0.26 4.58
CA LEU A 113 4.98 -0.94 3.88
C LEU A 113 4.50 -2.18 4.64
N ILE A 114 3.82 -3.07 3.95
CA ILE A 114 3.37 -4.37 4.46
C ILE A 114 4.02 -5.51 3.66
N TYR A 115 4.14 -6.68 4.30
CA TYR A 115 4.53 -7.92 3.62
C TYR A 115 3.38 -8.93 3.68
N ILE A 116 3.12 -9.58 2.55
CA ILE A 116 2.01 -10.50 2.35
C ILE A 116 2.59 -11.82 1.91
N LYS A 117 2.75 -12.75 2.87
CA LYS A 117 3.29 -14.08 2.61
C LYS A 117 2.34 -14.89 1.73
N GLY A 118 2.88 -15.59 0.74
CA GLY A 118 2.11 -16.43 -0.18
C GLY A 118 1.42 -15.69 -1.34
N LEU A 119 1.37 -14.36 -1.31
CA LEU A 119 0.88 -13.58 -2.45
C LEU A 119 1.99 -13.48 -3.50
N ILE A 120 1.98 -14.39 -4.46
CA ILE A 120 2.98 -14.53 -5.53
C ILE A 120 2.35 -14.33 -6.91
N ASN A 121 3.17 -14.12 -7.93
CA ASN A 121 2.75 -13.97 -9.33
C ASN A 121 1.73 -12.83 -9.57
N ILE A 122 1.79 -11.79 -8.75
CA ILE A 122 0.97 -10.58 -8.87
C ILE A 122 1.76 -9.53 -9.65
N PRO A 123 1.14 -8.82 -10.61
CA PRO A 123 1.73 -7.64 -11.23
C PRO A 123 2.14 -6.59 -10.18
N VAL A 124 3.26 -5.94 -10.41
CA VAL A 124 3.78 -4.91 -9.50
C VAL A 124 3.63 -3.53 -10.11
N ILE A 125 3.31 -2.53 -9.30
CA ILE A 125 3.29 -1.13 -9.71
C ILE A 125 4.71 -0.61 -9.77
N LYS A 126 5.09 -0.06 -10.89
CA LYS A 126 6.36 0.67 -11.04
C LYS A 126 6.20 2.08 -10.51
N ILE A 127 7.22 2.57 -9.81
CA ILE A 127 7.26 3.99 -9.43
C ILE A 127 7.65 4.78 -10.69
N SER A 128 6.95 5.88 -10.97
CA SER A 128 7.33 6.78 -12.06
C SER A 128 8.76 7.31 -11.87
N ASN A 129 9.49 7.52 -12.92
CA ASN A 129 10.80 8.18 -12.87
C ASN A 129 10.70 9.71 -12.88
N THR A 130 9.49 10.24 -13.07
CA THR A 130 9.24 11.68 -13.16
C THR A 130 8.08 12.08 -12.27
N GLU A 131 8.28 13.18 -11.54
CA GLU A 131 7.19 13.81 -10.79
C GLU A 131 6.13 14.36 -11.77
N PRO A 132 4.83 14.22 -11.47
CA PRO A 132 3.77 14.81 -12.29
C PRO A 132 3.82 16.33 -12.25
N LYS A 133 3.32 16.98 -13.30
CA LYS A 133 3.18 18.43 -13.41
C LYS A 133 1.74 18.84 -13.18
N PRO A 134 1.46 20.02 -12.58
CA PRO A 134 0.11 20.53 -12.46
C PRO A 134 -0.63 20.50 -13.81
N GLY A 135 -1.83 19.90 -13.81
CA GLY A 135 -2.63 19.65 -15.02
C GLY A 135 -2.48 18.25 -15.60
N ASP A 136 -1.49 17.45 -15.19
CA ASP A 136 -1.34 16.07 -15.67
C ASP A 136 -2.52 15.20 -15.23
N THR A 137 -3.01 14.39 -16.15
CA THR A 137 -4.06 13.39 -15.86
C THR A 137 -3.50 12.29 -14.95
N VAL A 138 -4.29 11.90 -13.96
CA VAL A 138 -3.97 10.81 -13.04
C VAL A 138 -5.15 9.87 -12.86
N TYR A 139 -4.87 8.64 -12.42
CA TYR A 139 -5.87 7.59 -12.19
C TYR A 139 -5.72 7.05 -10.78
N ASN A 140 -6.83 6.97 -10.05
CA ASN A 140 -6.88 6.34 -8.74
C ASN A 140 -7.61 4.99 -8.83
N ILE A 141 -7.02 3.94 -8.27
CA ILE A 141 -7.62 2.62 -8.16
C ILE A 141 -7.73 2.27 -6.68
N GLY A 142 -8.96 2.22 -6.16
CA GLY A 142 -9.22 2.03 -4.74
C GLY A 142 -10.65 1.63 -4.45
N ALA A 143 -10.94 1.27 -3.20
CA ALA A 143 -12.23 0.76 -2.73
C ALA A 143 -12.94 1.75 -1.79
N PRO A 144 -13.43 2.92 -2.28
CA PRO A 144 -14.21 3.85 -1.44
C PRO A 144 -15.43 3.14 -0.86
N ARG A 145 -15.70 3.34 0.42
CA ARG A 145 -16.81 2.69 1.13
C ARG A 145 -16.80 1.16 1.09
N GLY A 146 -15.61 0.55 0.82
CA GLY A 146 -15.50 -0.88 0.65
C GLY A 146 -16.10 -1.39 -0.67
N ILE A 147 -16.30 -0.53 -1.66
CA ILE A 147 -16.80 -0.95 -2.98
C ILE A 147 -15.71 -1.77 -3.66
N TYR A 148 -15.79 -3.06 -3.47
CA TYR A 148 -14.91 -4.08 -4.03
C TYR A 148 -15.70 -5.39 -4.19
N GLN A 149 -15.46 -6.09 -5.28
CA GLN A 149 -15.88 -7.46 -5.52
C GLN A 149 -14.77 -8.18 -6.28
N PRO A 150 -14.65 -9.51 -6.22
CA PRO A 150 -13.70 -10.23 -7.06
C PRO A 150 -13.77 -9.76 -8.53
N ASN A 151 -12.63 -9.42 -9.09
CA ASN A 151 -12.47 -8.82 -10.43
C ASN A 151 -13.06 -7.40 -10.61
N MET A 152 -13.55 -6.75 -9.55
CA MET A 152 -14.11 -5.40 -9.64
C MET A 152 -13.55 -4.51 -8.54
N VAL A 153 -12.91 -3.42 -8.93
CA VAL A 153 -12.51 -2.30 -8.08
C VAL A 153 -12.73 -1.00 -8.86
N PRO A 154 -13.29 0.04 -8.24
CA PRO A 154 -13.45 1.35 -8.89
C PRO A 154 -12.12 1.94 -9.36
N MET A 155 -12.19 2.62 -10.50
CA MET A 155 -11.11 3.43 -11.05
C MET A 155 -11.65 4.81 -11.38
N PHE A 156 -10.94 5.84 -10.93
CA PHE A 156 -11.32 7.23 -11.10
C PHE A 156 -10.23 7.98 -11.87
N GLU A 157 -10.63 8.82 -12.79
CA GLU A 157 -9.75 9.77 -13.47
C GLU A 157 -9.81 11.12 -12.79
N GLY A 158 -8.69 11.81 -12.71
CA GLY A 158 -8.57 13.14 -12.14
C GLY A 158 -7.31 13.86 -12.56
N VAL A 159 -6.93 14.89 -11.83
CA VAL A 159 -5.83 15.80 -12.18
C VAL A 159 -4.89 16.00 -11.01
N TYR A 160 -3.59 16.05 -11.29
CA TYR A 160 -2.59 16.51 -10.35
C TYR A 160 -2.63 18.03 -10.24
N ASN A 161 -2.88 18.58 -9.04
CA ASN A 161 -2.99 20.02 -8.82
C ASN A 161 -1.67 20.70 -8.45
N GLY A 162 -0.69 19.90 -8.00
CA GLY A 162 0.60 20.40 -7.53
C GLY A 162 0.96 19.91 -6.13
N LYS A 163 2.06 20.44 -5.59
CA LYS A 163 2.52 20.12 -4.23
C LYS A 163 2.70 21.40 -3.39
N ALA A 164 2.51 21.25 -2.09
CA ALA A 164 2.91 22.22 -1.07
C ALA A 164 3.95 21.58 -0.14
N SER A 165 4.28 22.23 0.99
CA SER A 165 5.40 21.83 1.86
C SER A 165 5.43 20.35 2.26
N LEU A 166 4.27 19.75 2.59
CA LEU A 166 4.18 18.37 3.09
C LEU A 166 3.45 17.43 2.14
N TYR A 167 2.53 17.92 1.31
CA TYR A 167 1.58 17.12 0.56
C TYR A 167 1.57 17.43 -0.92
N ALA A 168 1.23 16.42 -1.71
CA ALA A 168 0.78 16.52 -3.09
C ALA A 168 -0.76 16.51 -3.12
N PHE A 169 -1.36 17.28 -4.03
CA PHE A 169 -2.80 17.51 -4.13
C PHE A 169 -3.31 17.03 -5.48
N TYR A 170 -4.45 16.34 -5.44
CA TYR A 170 -5.09 15.81 -6.64
C TYR A 170 -6.60 16.09 -6.60
N SER A 171 -7.19 16.38 -7.75
CA SER A 171 -8.64 16.42 -7.92
C SER A 171 -9.13 15.01 -8.25
N LEU A 172 -9.57 14.27 -7.24
CA LEU A 172 -10.01 12.88 -7.34
C LEU A 172 -11.15 12.64 -6.34
N PRO A 173 -12.17 11.84 -6.66
CA PRO A 173 -13.16 11.43 -5.66
C PRO A 173 -12.54 10.44 -4.68
N ALA A 174 -12.79 10.64 -3.38
CA ALA A 174 -12.38 9.71 -2.34
C ALA A 174 -13.38 9.66 -1.19
N ASN A 175 -13.41 8.53 -0.50
CA ASN A 175 -14.20 8.26 0.69
C ASN A 175 -13.41 7.34 1.63
N PRO A 176 -13.83 7.15 2.90
CA PRO A 176 -13.27 6.10 3.75
C PRO A 176 -13.19 4.76 3.01
N GLY A 177 -12.06 4.08 3.11
CA GLY A 177 -11.72 2.91 2.29
C GLY A 177 -10.79 3.19 1.11
N SER A 178 -10.73 4.44 0.61
CA SER A 178 -9.75 4.85 -0.41
C SER A 178 -8.32 5.01 0.14
N SER A 179 -8.14 5.13 1.46
CA SER A 179 -6.83 5.27 2.10
C SER A 179 -5.85 4.19 1.66
N GLY A 180 -4.67 4.57 1.21
CA GLY A 180 -3.63 3.68 0.71
C GLY A 180 -3.76 3.30 -0.77
N SER A 181 -4.78 3.79 -1.49
CA SER A 181 -4.94 3.51 -2.91
C SER A 181 -3.85 4.16 -3.76
N MET A 182 -3.49 3.50 -4.86
CA MET A 182 -2.51 4.01 -5.81
C MET A 182 -3.07 5.17 -6.62
N ILE A 183 -2.23 6.18 -6.85
CA ILE A 183 -2.46 7.23 -7.84
C ILE A 183 -1.42 7.04 -8.94
N LEU A 184 -1.86 6.85 -10.17
CA LEU A 184 -1.05 6.48 -11.32
C LEU A 184 -1.05 7.58 -12.38
N ASN A 185 0.04 7.68 -13.14
CA ASN A 185 0.07 8.44 -14.38
C ASN A 185 -0.56 7.64 -15.55
N GLU A 186 -0.60 8.22 -16.74
CA GLU A 186 -1.14 7.58 -17.96
C GLU A 186 -0.38 6.33 -18.40
N LYS A 187 0.86 6.12 -17.89
CA LYS A 187 1.67 4.92 -18.13
C LYS A 187 1.43 3.83 -17.08
N GLY A 188 0.50 4.02 -16.14
CA GLY A 188 0.25 3.10 -15.05
C GLY A 188 1.36 3.09 -13.99
N GLU A 189 2.19 4.12 -13.92
CA GLU A 189 3.26 4.24 -12.95
C GLU A 189 2.82 5.06 -11.74
N LEU A 190 3.29 4.71 -10.55
CA LEU A 190 2.94 5.34 -9.29
C LEU A 190 3.45 6.77 -9.21
N VAL A 191 2.57 7.71 -8.93
CA VAL A 191 2.86 9.13 -8.69
C VAL A 191 2.31 9.64 -7.35
N GLY A 192 1.48 8.85 -6.66
CA GLY A 192 0.93 9.19 -5.36
C GLY A 192 0.34 7.99 -4.63
N VAL A 193 0.16 8.14 -3.32
CA VAL A 193 -0.57 7.21 -2.43
C VAL A 193 -1.63 8.03 -1.70
N LEU A 194 -2.89 7.77 -1.99
CA LEU A 194 -3.99 8.52 -1.39
C LEU A 194 -4.07 8.23 0.10
N HIS A 195 -4.03 9.24 0.93
CA HIS A 195 -4.14 9.04 2.37
C HIS A 195 -5.30 9.82 3.03
N SER A 196 -5.65 10.99 2.52
CA SER A 196 -6.72 11.79 3.11
C SER A 196 -7.42 12.68 2.09
N VAL A 197 -8.51 13.29 2.51
CA VAL A 197 -9.25 14.29 1.73
C VAL A 197 -9.16 15.64 2.42
N TYR A 198 -9.26 16.72 1.65
CA TYR A 198 -9.41 18.03 2.22
C TYR A 198 -10.82 18.17 2.81
N VAL A 199 -10.91 18.33 4.14
CA VAL A 199 -12.17 18.19 4.90
C VAL A 199 -13.31 19.05 4.35
N LYS A 200 -13.01 20.27 3.91
CA LYS A 200 -14.00 21.22 3.38
C LYS A 200 -14.33 20.98 1.90
N PHE A 201 -13.56 20.15 1.20
CA PHE A 201 -13.73 19.89 -0.23
C PHE A 201 -13.27 18.46 -0.58
N PRO A 202 -14.14 17.46 -0.42
CA PRO A 202 -13.79 16.03 -0.54
C PRO A 202 -13.29 15.59 -1.91
N GLN A 203 -13.43 16.42 -2.95
CA GLN A 203 -12.89 16.17 -4.28
C GLN A 203 -11.39 16.51 -4.39
N VAL A 204 -10.80 17.12 -3.35
CA VAL A 204 -9.36 17.33 -3.26
C VAL A 204 -8.77 16.33 -2.29
N VAL A 205 -7.97 15.43 -2.82
CA VAL A 205 -7.27 14.40 -2.04
C VAL A 205 -5.81 14.76 -1.85
N LEU A 206 -5.24 14.23 -0.77
CA LEU A 206 -3.85 14.43 -0.38
C LEU A 206 -3.09 13.10 -0.48
N SER A 207 -1.84 13.25 -0.86
CA SER A 207 -0.83 12.20 -0.85
C SER A 207 0.46 12.73 -0.22
N ALA A 208 1.31 11.85 0.28
CA ALA A 208 2.71 12.20 0.47
C ALA A 208 3.30 12.71 -0.85
N ARG A 209 4.34 13.53 -0.76
CA ARG A 209 5.03 14.03 -1.95
C ARG A 209 5.71 12.88 -2.70
N TYR A 210 5.79 13.00 -4.00
CA TYR A 210 6.40 12.01 -4.89
C TYR A 210 7.80 11.57 -4.43
N ASP A 211 8.69 12.53 -4.12
CA ASP A 211 10.06 12.29 -3.65
C ASP A 211 10.10 11.50 -2.33
N VAL A 212 9.19 11.78 -1.41
CA VAL A 212 9.05 11.10 -0.11
C VAL A 212 8.59 9.64 -0.30
N ILE A 213 7.60 9.41 -1.17
CA ILE A 213 7.12 8.06 -1.49
C ILE A 213 8.27 7.23 -2.08
N HIS A 214 8.98 7.79 -3.04
CA HIS A 214 10.10 7.12 -3.72
C HIS A 214 11.20 6.72 -2.73
N GLU A 215 11.60 7.65 -1.85
CA GLU A 215 12.62 7.40 -0.82
C GLU A 215 12.15 6.34 0.19
N PHE A 216 10.92 6.46 0.70
CA PHE A 216 10.36 5.53 1.67
C PHE A 216 10.36 4.09 1.13
N ILE A 217 9.85 3.88 -0.08
CA ILE A 217 9.75 2.56 -0.70
C ILE A 217 11.16 1.99 -0.93
N ARG A 218 12.06 2.75 -1.57
CA ARG A 218 13.42 2.32 -1.86
C ARG A 218 14.18 1.92 -0.60
N LYS A 219 14.21 2.80 0.40
CA LYS A 219 14.93 2.59 1.67
C LYS A 219 14.44 1.34 2.40
N ASN A 220 13.13 1.19 2.53
CA ASN A 220 12.57 0.10 3.32
C ASN A 220 12.64 -1.25 2.59
N ILE A 221 12.42 -1.29 1.28
CA ILE A 221 12.58 -2.54 0.51
C ILE A 221 14.03 -3.02 0.60
N ILE A 222 15.03 -2.15 0.38
CA ILE A 222 16.45 -2.53 0.51
C ILE A 222 16.73 -3.06 1.91
N LYS A 223 16.28 -2.38 2.96
CA LYS A 223 16.47 -2.80 4.35
C LYS A 223 15.97 -4.23 4.58
N TYR A 224 14.74 -4.53 4.20
CA TYR A 224 14.12 -5.82 4.47
C TYR A 224 14.64 -6.94 3.57
N GLU A 225 15.01 -6.68 2.33
CA GLU A 225 15.68 -7.65 1.46
C GLU A 225 17.07 -8.01 2.01
N THR A 226 17.83 -7.01 2.46
CA THR A 226 19.13 -7.25 3.12
C THR A 226 18.96 -8.07 4.40
N TYR A 227 17.97 -7.76 5.23
CA TYR A 227 17.68 -8.52 6.44
C TYR A 227 17.35 -9.98 6.12
N LYS A 228 16.45 -10.25 5.15
CA LYS A 228 16.12 -11.60 4.72
C LYS A 228 17.35 -12.38 4.24
N SER A 229 18.22 -11.75 3.44
CA SER A 229 19.43 -12.41 2.93
C SER A 229 20.41 -12.77 4.06
N VAL A 230 20.56 -11.89 5.06
CA VAL A 230 21.43 -12.17 6.23
C VAL A 230 20.85 -13.32 7.07
N MET A 231 19.55 -13.30 7.34
CA MET A 231 18.89 -14.37 8.13
C MET A 231 18.98 -15.73 7.44
N SER A 232 18.78 -15.80 6.13
CA SER A 232 18.93 -17.06 5.39
C SER A 232 20.36 -17.61 5.44
N VAL A 233 21.38 -16.74 5.42
CA VAL A 233 22.79 -17.15 5.57
C VAL A 233 23.08 -17.64 7.00
N LEU A 234 22.50 -17.04 8.03
CA LEU A 234 22.66 -17.48 9.42
C LEU A 234 22.01 -18.84 9.64
N GLU A 235 20.77 -19.05 9.19
CA GLU A 235 20.08 -20.33 9.26
C GLU A 235 20.86 -21.45 8.54
N LEU A 236 21.41 -21.18 7.36
CA LEU A 236 22.28 -22.13 6.66
C LEU A 236 23.55 -22.48 7.45
N LYS A 237 24.21 -21.50 8.11
CA LYS A 237 25.38 -21.75 8.94
C LYS A 237 25.05 -22.63 10.12
N ASP A 238 23.90 -22.42 10.76
CA ASP A 238 23.46 -23.23 11.90
C ASP A 238 23.17 -24.66 11.49
N VAL A 239 22.54 -24.88 10.31
CA VAL A 239 22.33 -26.22 9.74
C VAL A 239 23.66 -26.92 9.45
N PHE A 240 24.65 -26.23 8.86
CA PHE A 240 25.98 -26.82 8.59
C PHE A 240 26.80 -27.06 9.87
N ALA A 241 26.63 -26.25 10.92
CA ALA A 241 27.24 -26.50 12.22
C ALA A 241 26.66 -27.72 12.92
N ALA A 242 25.36 -27.94 12.81
CA ALA A 242 24.66 -29.10 13.39
C ALA A 242 25.01 -30.44 12.70
N HIS A 243 25.47 -30.41 11.44
CA HIS A 243 25.86 -31.64 10.70
C HIS A 243 27.36 -31.98 10.82
N LYS A 244 28.13 -31.24 11.63
CA LYS A 244 29.55 -31.51 11.90
C LYS A 244 29.79 -32.22 13.25
N LEU A 245 28.75 -32.70 13.90
CA LEU A 245 28.79 -33.60 15.06
C LEU A 245 28.30 -34.99 14.64
#